data_ef80177cb0c2e680699dd8496d801aaf
#
_entry.id   ef80177cb0c2e680699dd8496d801aaf
#
_cell.length_a   1.000
_cell.length_b   1.000
_cell.length_c   1.000
_cell.angle_alpha   90.00
_cell.angle_beta   90.00
_cell.angle_gamma   90.00
#
_symmetry.space_group_name_H-M   'P 1'
#
loop_
_entity.id
_entity.type
_entity.pdbx_description
1 polymer ?
#
loop_
_entity_poly.entity_id
_entity_poly.type
_entity_poly.pdbx_seq_one_letter_code
_entity_poly.pdbx_strand_id
1 'polypeptide(L)'
;FVVSINNEYMRGVVEQNYTEVLQKALKAVMGIDMRVKIIYEDDEEKIIKAEQFSDGLTFEDFFTFSNFVVGSTNRFAHAAALAVSNNPNITYNPLVIYGPSGVGKTHLMLAIKNQIKKNFPYRKIEYTRGEDFTNQLIKALQDGKLGLGTIDDFRNKYRGVDVLLIDDIHFIAGKEQTQEEFFNTFNTLL
;
A
#
# COMPACT_ATOMS: atom_id res chain seq x y z
N PHE A 1 -16.29 -2.90 0.92
CA PHE A 1 -15.92 -1.54 1.27
C PHE A 1 -16.27 -1.29 2.74
N VAL A 2 -15.31 -0.80 3.51
CA VAL A 2 -15.50 -0.56 4.95
C VAL A 2 -15.50 0.95 5.18
N VAL A 3 -16.49 1.43 5.95
CA VAL A 3 -16.59 2.82 6.39
C VAL A 3 -16.46 2.82 7.90
N SER A 4 -15.42 3.46 8.42
CA SER A 4 -15.21 3.64 9.85
C SER A 4 -15.90 4.90 10.34
N ILE A 5 -16.55 4.80 11.50
CA ILE A 5 -17.25 5.91 12.15
C ILE A 5 -16.85 5.95 13.62
N ASN A 6 -16.45 7.12 14.08
CA ASN A 6 -15.99 7.37 15.44
C ASN A 6 -17.10 7.54 16.49
N ASN A 7 -18.38 7.35 16.11
CA ASN A 7 -19.52 7.52 16.99
C ASN A 7 -20.51 6.36 16.78
N GLU A 8 -20.77 5.59 17.84
CA GLU A 8 -21.63 4.39 17.80
C GLU A 8 -23.09 4.72 17.44
N TYR A 9 -23.60 5.85 17.88
CA TYR A 9 -24.96 6.30 17.51
C TYR A 9 -25.05 6.60 16.01
N MET A 10 -24.06 7.31 15.47
CA MET A 10 -23.97 7.63 14.05
C MET A 10 -23.81 6.38 13.19
N ARG A 11 -23.15 5.35 13.68
CA ARG A 11 -23.02 4.04 12.99
C ARG A 11 -24.41 3.49 12.65
N GLY A 12 -25.31 3.41 13.62
CA GLY A 12 -26.67 2.89 13.41
C GLY A 12 -27.47 3.72 12.38
N VAL A 13 -27.33 5.05 12.44
CA VAL A 13 -27.99 5.96 11.49
C VAL A 13 -27.45 5.78 10.06
N VAL A 14 -26.14 5.68 9.90
CA VAL A 14 -25.49 5.50 8.59
C VAL A 14 -25.80 4.11 8.04
N GLU A 15 -25.76 3.09 8.85
CA GLU A 15 -26.03 1.71 8.45
C GLU A 15 -27.47 1.55 7.93
N GLN A 16 -28.45 2.14 8.60
CA GLN A 16 -29.86 2.06 8.20
C GLN A 16 -30.20 2.90 6.97
N ASN A 17 -29.63 4.10 6.85
CA ASN A 17 -30.11 5.08 5.86
C ASN A 17 -29.21 5.22 4.64
N TYR A 18 -27.92 4.86 4.74
CA TYR A 18 -26.94 5.18 3.70
C TYR A 18 -26.23 3.96 3.08
N THR A 19 -26.39 2.76 3.62
CA THR A 19 -25.72 1.55 3.08
C THR A 19 -26.06 1.29 1.62
N GLU A 20 -27.34 1.37 1.26
CA GLU A 20 -27.76 1.17 -0.14
C GLU A 20 -27.26 2.26 -1.08
N VAL A 21 -27.26 3.52 -0.60
CA VAL A 21 -26.78 4.66 -1.39
C VAL A 21 -25.29 4.53 -1.66
N LEU A 22 -24.51 4.15 -0.64
CA LEU A 22 -23.09 3.90 -0.75
C LEU A 22 -22.79 2.73 -1.70
N GLN A 23 -23.54 1.63 -1.62
CA GLN A 23 -23.37 0.49 -2.53
C GLN A 23 -23.66 0.89 -3.98
N LYS A 24 -24.74 1.63 -4.23
CA LYS A 24 -25.07 2.11 -5.58
C LYS A 24 -24.01 3.07 -6.12
N ALA A 25 -23.52 3.98 -5.29
CA ALA A 25 -22.46 4.92 -5.67
C ALA A 25 -21.15 4.19 -5.99
N LEU A 26 -20.74 3.23 -5.15
CA LEU A 26 -19.54 2.42 -5.37
C LEU A 26 -19.66 1.58 -6.64
N LYS A 27 -20.81 0.97 -6.90
CA LYS A 27 -21.06 0.22 -8.15
C LYS A 27 -20.97 1.13 -9.37
N ALA A 28 -21.51 2.35 -9.29
CA ALA A 28 -21.44 3.31 -10.39
C ALA A 28 -20.01 3.80 -10.68
N VAL A 29 -19.19 3.98 -9.64
CA VAL A 29 -17.82 4.49 -9.77
C VAL A 29 -16.81 3.39 -10.09
N MET A 30 -16.94 2.25 -9.43
CA MET A 30 -15.94 1.16 -9.52
C MET A 30 -16.35 0.03 -10.46
N GLY A 31 -17.60 0.01 -10.93
CA GLY A 31 -18.12 -1.03 -11.82
C GLY A 31 -18.31 -2.41 -11.17
N ILE A 32 -18.10 -2.52 -9.86
CA ILE A 32 -18.12 -3.77 -9.10
C ILE A 32 -19.21 -3.70 -8.03
N ASP A 33 -19.91 -4.81 -7.81
CA ASP A 33 -20.90 -4.92 -6.75
C ASP A 33 -20.18 -5.22 -5.42
N MET A 34 -20.04 -4.20 -4.57
CA MET A 34 -19.31 -4.31 -3.31
C MET A 34 -20.26 -4.20 -2.12
N ARG A 35 -20.10 -5.09 -1.15
CA ARG A 35 -20.78 -4.93 0.14
C ARG A 35 -20.16 -3.77 0.92
N VAL A 36 -20.99 -2.87 1.42
CA VAL A 36 -20.58 -1.81 2.34
C VAL A 36 -20.80 -2.30 3.75
N LYS A 37 -19.78 -2.18 4.59
CA LYS A 37 -19.85 -2.48 6.02
C LYS A 37 -19.50 -1.22 6.78
N ILE A 38 -20.34 -0.85 7.71
CA ILE A 38 -20.12 0.28 8.61
C ILE A 38 -19.56 -0.27 9.93
N ILE A 39 -18.41 0.23 10.36
CA ILE A 39 -17.73 -0.22 11.58
C ILE A 39 -17.51 0.94 12.54
N TYR A 40 -17.32 0.60 13.82
CA TYR A 40 -16.84 1.51 14.83
C TYR A 40 -15.30 1.49 14.85
N GLU A 41 -14.69 2.62 15.12
CA GLU A 41 -13.22 2.82 15.00
C GLU A 41 -12.42 1.80 15.84
N ASP A 42 -12.91 1.44 17.03
CA ASP A 42 -12.25 0.45 17.89
C ASP A 42 -12.32 -1.02 17.37
N ASP A 43 -13.16 -1.29 16.39
CA ASP A 43 -13.29 -2.63 15.78
C ASP A 43 -12.41 -2.82 14.53
N GLU A 44 -11.71 -1.80 14.07
CA GLU A 44 -10.90 -1.84 12.83
C GLU A 44 -9.88 -2.97 12.84
N GLU A 45 -9.12 -3.16 13.93
CA GLU A 45 -8.09 -4.21 13.99
C GLU A 45 -8.66 -5.64 13.95
N LYS A 46 -9.86 -5.85 14.48
CA LYS A 46 -10.51 -7.16 14.50
C LYS A 46 -11.13 -7.53 13.17
N ILE A 47 -11.60 -6.55 12.44
CA ILE A 47 -12.34 -6.75 11.18
C ILE A 47 -11.42 -6.89 9.99
N ILE A 48 -10.30 -6.15 9.95
CA ILE A 48 -9.25 -6.33 8.93
C ILE A 48 -8.68 -7.75 8.94
N LYS A 49 -8.65 -8.41 10.12
CA LYS A 49 -8.21 -9.80 10.26
C LYS A 49 -9.29 -10.84 9.93
N ALA A 50 -10.57 -10.49 9.91
CA ALA A 50 -11.68 -11.44 9.80
C ALA A 50 -12.35 -11.51 8.41
N GLU A 51 -12.18 -10.52 7.57
CA GLU A 51 -12.74 -10.51 6.21
C GLU A 51 -11.69 -10.94 5.17
N GLN A 52 -11.32 -12.20 5.17
CA GLN A 52 -11.00 -12.88 3.92
C GLN A 52 -12.28 -12.83 3.08
N PHE A 53 -12.25 -11.98 2.03
CA PHE A 53 -13.28 -12.03 1.00
C PHE A 53 -13.43 -13.49 0.55
N SER A 54 -14.64 -13.91 0.28
CA SER A 54 -15.02 -15.31 0.00
C SER A 54 -14.22 -16.02 -1.11
N ASP A 55 -13.32 -15.30 -1.80
CA ASP A 55 -12.45 -15.83 -2.86
C ASP A 55 -10.95 -15.66 -2.58
N GLY A 56 -10.56 -15.34 -1.34
CA GLY A 56 -9.14 -15.16 -0.97
C GLY A 56 -8.48 -13.87 -1.52
N LEU A 57 -9.26 -12.97 -2.13
CA LEU A 57 -8.78 -11.66 -2.63
C LEU A 57 -8.74 -10.65 -1.49
N THR A 58 -7.65 -9.91 -1.40
CA THR A 58 -7.49 -8.78 -0.48
C THR A 58 -7.94 -7.47 -1.12
N PHE A 59 -8.19 -6.43 -0.31
CA PHE A 59 -8.48 -5.10 -0.83
C PHE A 59 -7.38 -4.59 -1.78
N GLU A 60 -6.13 -4.94 -1.53
CA GLU A 60 -5.00 -4.58 -2.38
C GLU A 60 -5.08 -5.19 -3.78
N ASP A 61 -5.69 -6.36 -3.94
CA ASP A 61 -5.82 -7.05 -5.24
C ASP A 61 -6.73 -6.31 -6.23
N PHE A 62 -7.55 -5.37 -5.75
CA PHE A 62 -8.37 -4.51 -6.60
C PHE A 62 -7.61 -3.37 -7.27
N PHE A 63 -6.43 -3.02 -6.76
CA PHE A 63 -5.58 -2.00 -7.38
C PHE A 63 -4.81 -2.59 -8.55
N THR A 64 -5.41 -2.53 -9.72
CA THR A 64 -4.83 -3.03 -10.98
C THR A 64 -4.69 -1.89 -11.99
N PHE A 65 -3.88 -2.10 -13.04
CA PHE A 65 -3.80 -1.15 -14.14
C PHE A 65 -5.12 -1.02 -14.91
N SER A 66 -5.92 -2.10 -14.99
CA SER A 66 -7.24 -2.07 -15.65
C SER A 66 -8.27 -1.24 -14.89
N ASN A 67 -8.14 -1.13 -13.57
CA ASN A 67 -9.04 -0.35 -12.73
C ASN A 67 -8.56 1.10 -12.53
N PHE A 68 -7.38 1.46 -13.07
CA PHE A 68 -6.84 2.80 -12.98
C PHE A 68 -7.40 3.70 -14.07
N VAL A 69 -7.94 4.86 -13.70
CA VAL A 69 -8.47 5.83 -14.65
C VAL A 69 -7.32 6.63 -15.26
N VAL A 70 -7.08 6.44 -16.56
CA VAL A 70 -6.01 7.12 -17.29
C VAL A 70 -6.55 8.41 -17.93
N GLY A 71 -5.92 9.54 -17.60
CA GLY A 71 -6.18 10.86 -18.18
C GLY A 71 -4.91 11.49 -18.78
N SER A 72 -5.03 12.68 -19.34
CA SER A 72 -3.90 13.39 -19.94
C SER A 72 -2.77 13.69 -18.94
N THR A 73 -3.10 13.92 -17.69
CA THR A 73 -2.16 14.33 -16.63
C THR A 73 -1.40 13.15 -15.99
N ASN A 74 -1.95 11.95 -16.03
CA ASN A 74 -1.35 10.78 -15.37
C ASN A 74 -0.91 9.67 -16.36
N ARG A 75 -1.14 9.85 -17.67
CA ARG A 75 -0.80 8.86 -18.70
C ARG A 75 0.67 8.46 -18.70
N PHE A 76 1.57 9.43 -18.47
CA PHE A 76 3.00 9.14 -18.44
C PHE A 76 3.37 8.29 -17.19
N ALA A 77 2.84 8.64 -16.01
CA ALA A 77 3.06 7.87 -14.78
C ALA A 77 2.51 6.44 -14.91
N HIS A 78 1.32 6.29 -15.51
CA HIS A 78 0.73 4.98 -15.81
C HIS A 78 1.61 4.15 -16.74
N ALA A 79 2.09 4.74 -17.85
CA ALA A 79 2.95 4.04 -18.82
C ALA A 79 4.28 3.63 -18.20
N ALA A 80 4.91 4.49 -17.41
CA ALA A 80 6.15 4.18 -16.69
C ALA A 80 5.95 3.06 -15.66
N ALA A 81 4.87 3.13 -14.88
CA ALA A 81 4.50 2.09 -13.93
C ALA A 81 4.28 0.73 -14.59
N LEU A 82 3.57 0.72 -15.74
CA LEU A 82 3.35 -0.51 -16.51
C LEU A 82 4.66 -1.06 -17.09
N ALA A 83 5.55 -0.20 -17.58
CA ALA A 83 6.86 -0.62 -18.11
C ALA A 83 7.71 -1.28 -17.02
N VAL A 84 7.78 -0.67 -15.82
CA VAL A 84 8.51 -1.24 -14.67
C VAL A 84 7.90 -2.57 -14.23
N SER A 85 6.57 -2.69 -14.19
CA SER A 85 5.92 -3.92 -13.76
C SER A 85 6.14 -5.11 -14.71
N ASN A 86 6.37 -4.83 -15.99
CA ASN A 86 6.66 -5.87 -16.99
C ASN A 86 8.15 -6.24 -17.05
N ASN A 87 9.04 -5.30 -16.70
CA ASN A 87 10.49 -5.51 -16.72
C ASN A 87 11.14 -4.83 -15.51
N PRO A 88 10.90 -5.33 -14.29
CA PRO A 88 11.55 -4.80 -13.10
C PRO A 88 13.07 -5.00 -13.21
N ASN A 89 13.85 -4.02 -12.81
CA ASN A 89 15.32 -3.90 -12.86
C ASN A 89 15.90 -3.41 -14.21
N ILE A 90 15.16 -3.31 -15.28
CA ILE A 90 15.69 -2.87 -16.59
C ILE A 90 15.23 -1.46 -16.91
N THR A 91 14.00 -1.12 -16.57
CA THR A 91 13.39 0.15 -16.99
C THR A 91 13.06 0.98 -15.75
N TYR A 92 13.55 2.23 -15.71
CA TYR A 92 13.23 3.16 -14.62
C TYR A 92 13.50 2.60 -13.21
N ASN A 93 14.74 2.24 -12.91
CA ASN A 93 15.15 1.88 -11.55
C ASN A 93 16.15 2.94 -11.03
N PRO A 94 15.74 3.77 -10.06
CA PRO A 94 14.44 3.81 -9.40
C PRO A 94 13.34 4.53 -10.21
N LEU A 95 12.08 4.13 -10.02
CA LEU A 95 10.91 4.88 -10.46
C LEU A 95 10.38 5.71 -9.30
N VAL A 96 10.27 7.02 -9.49
CA VAL A 96 9.67 7.95 -8.51
C VAL A 96 8.38 8.51 -9.08
N ILE A 97 7.26 8.27 -8.38
CA ILE A 97 5.93 8.81 -8.71
C ILE A 97 5.58 9.89 -7.68
N TYR A 98 5.41 11.11 -8.14
CA TYR A 98 5.06 12.24 -7.29
C TYR A 98 3.87 13.02 -7.84
N GLY A 99 3.20 13.76 -6.97
CA GLY A 99 2.04 14.58 -7.32
C GLY A 99 1.15 14.88 -6.10
N PRO A 100 0.09 15.67 -6.27
CA PRO A 100 -0.86 16.01 -5.21
C PRO A 100 -1.50 14.79 -4.56
N SER A 101 -2.16 14.98 -3.40
CA SER A 101 -2.96 13.91 -2.79
C SER A 101 -4.14 13.55 -3.69
N GLY A 102 -4.60 12.28 -3.62
CA GLY A 102 -5.78 11.80 -4.33
C GLY A 102 -5.62 11.49 -5.81
N VAL A 103 -4.45 11.71 -6.44
CA VAL A 103 -4.24 11.48 -7.88
C VAL A 103 -3.98 9.99 -8.25
N GLY A 104 -3.97 9.08 -7.28
CA GLY A 104 -3.81 7.64 -7.52
C GLY A 104 -2.38 7.11 -7.42
N LYS A 105 -1.46 7.78 -6.73
CA LYS A 105 -0.07 7.29 -6.55
C LYS A 105 -0.02 5.90 -5.93
N THR A 106 -0.69 5.72 -4.79
CA THR A 106 -0.82 4.42 -4.10
C THR A 106 -1.44 3.36 -4.99
N HIS A 107 -2.47 3.73 -5.79
CA HIS A 107 -3.07 2.82 -6.75
C HIS A 107 -2.03 2.30 -7.76
N LEU A 108 -1.25 3.20 -8.36
CA LEU A 108 -0.20 2.79 -9.31
C LEU A 108 0.86 1.90 -8.66
N MET A 109 1.26 2.19 -7.42
CA MET A 109 2.23 1.35 -6.70
C MET A 109 1.69 -0.05 -6.42
N LEU A 110 0.45 -0.16 -5.97
CA LEU A 110 -0.19 -1.46 -5.74
C LEU A 110 -0.46 -2.20 -7.06
N ALA A 111 -0.80 -1.48 -8.14
CA ALA A 111 -0.92 -2.07 -9.47
C ALA A 111 0.42 -2.63 -9.97
N ILE A 112 1.55 -1.95 -9.71
CA ILE A 112 2.90 -2.48 -9.98
C ILE A 112 3.12 -3.76 -9.19
N LYS A 113 2.87 -3.75 -7.86
CA LYS A 113 3.01 -4.93 -6.99
C LYS A 113 2.24 -6.13 -7.53
N ASN A 114 0.94 -5.92 -7.83
CA ASN A 114 0.05 -6.98 -8.30
C ASN A 114 0.47 -7.52 -9.67
N GLN A 115 0.88 -6.64 -10.59
CA GLN A 115 1.34 -7.06 -11.91
C GLN A 115 2.65 -7.83 -11.84
N ILE A 116 3.62 -7.39 -11.02
CA ILE A 116 4.88 -8.11 -10.82
C ILE A 116 4.62 -9.48 -10.19
N LYS A 117 3.76 -9.53 -9.14
CA LYS A 117 3.38 -10.80 -8.49
C LYS A 117 2.75 -11.79 -9.49
N LYS A 118 1.94 -11.28 -10.43
CA LYS A 118 1.32 -12.08 -11.49
C LYS A 118 2.33 -12.57 -12.53
N ASN A 119 3.22 -11.69 -12.99
CA ASN A 119 4.18 -12.00 -14.07
C ASN A 119 5.39 -12.80 -13.55
N PHE A 120 5.78 -12.57 -12.28
CA PHE A 120 6.99 -13.13 -11.67
C PHE A 120 6.67 -13.67 -10.26
N PRO A 121 5.92 -14.77 -10.13
CA PRO A 121 5.40 -15.27 -8.84
C PRO A 121 6.50 -15.65 -7.83
N TYR A 122 7.73 -15.88 -8.26
CA TYR A 122 8.85 -16.23 -7.39
C TYR A 122 9.64 -15.01 -6.88
N ARG A 123 9.38 -13.81 -7.39
CA ARG A 123 10.06 -12.60 -6.91
C ARG A 123 9.55 -12.18 -5.55
N LYS A 124 10.48 -11.84 -4.69
CA LYS A 124 10.20 -11.27 -3.37
C LYS A 124 9.90 -9.79 -3.53
N ILE A 125 8.69 -9.38 -3.19
CA ILE A 125 8.24 -8.00 -3.29
C ILE A 125 7.85 -7.53 -1.88
N GLU A 126 8.46 -6.47 -1.42
CA GLU A 126 8.06 -5.78 -0.19
C GLU A 126 7.41 -4.45 -0.54
N TYR A 127 6.23 -4.23 0.01
CA TYR A 127 5.53 -2.93 -0.03
C TYR A 127 5.41 -2.41 1.38
N THR A 128 5.82 -1.16 1.60
CA THR A 128 5.73 -0.49 2.89
C THR A 128 5.42 0.99 2.71
N ARG A 129 4.95 1.63 3.77
CA ARG A 129 4.86 3.10 3.84
C ARG A 129 6.12 3.66 4.49
N GLY A 130 6.49 4.90 4.14
CA GLY A 130 7.63 5.57 4.75
C GLY A 130 7.51 5.70 6.28
N GLU A 131 6.29 5.84 6.79
CA GLU A 131 6.01 5.83 8.23
C GLU A 131 6.29 4.46 8.86
N ASP A 132 5.79 3.38 8.26
CA ASP A 132 5.98 2.01 8.75
C ASP A 132 7.46 1.61 8.71
N PHE A 133 8.16 1.96 7.63
CA PHE A 133 9.61 1.77 7.50
C PHE A 133 10.34 2.45 8.67
N THR A 134 9.98 3.70 8.99
CA THR A 134 10.56 4.46 10.10
C THR A 134 10.28 3.79 11.44
N ASN A 135 9.02 3.45 11.70
CA ASN A 135 8.61 2.86 12.97
C ASN A 135 9.26 1.49 13.21
N GLN A 136 9.38 0.67 12.16
CA GLN A 136 10.06 -0.62 12.23
C GLN A 136 11.57 -0.45 12.47
N LEU A 137 12.22 0.55 11.86
CA LEU A 137 13.62 0.86 12.14
C LEU A 137 13.83 1.28 13.60
N ILE A 138 12.99 2.20 14.10
CA ILE A 138 13.07 2.65 15.51
C ILE A 138 12.92 1.46 16.46
N LYS A 139 11.94 0.59 16.20
CA LYS A 139 11.71 -0.61 16.98
C LYS A 139 12.93 -1.54 16.93
N ALA A 140 13.49 -1.83 15.76
CA ALA A 140 14.65 -2.68 15.60
C ALA A 140 15.89 -2.13 16.37
N LEU A 141 16.07 -0.81 16.39
CA LEU A 141 17.13 -0.16 17.16
C LEU A 141 16.90 -0.22 18.66
N GLN A 142 15.66 -0.15 19.12
CA GLN A 142 15.29 -0.27 20.54
C GLN A 142 15.41 -1.73 21.02
N ASP A 143 14.84 -2.66 20.27
CA ASP A 143 14.85 -4.10 20.59
C ASP A 143 16.27 -4.68 20.53
N GLY A 144 17.10 -4.19 19.61
CA GLY A 144 18.54 -4.53 19.54
C GLY A 144 19.31 -4.19 20.81
N LYS A 145 18.96 -3.07 21.49
CA LYS A 145 19.52 -2.71 22.79
C LYS A 145 19.06 -3.62 23.92
N LEU A 146 17.91 -4.27 23.76
CA LEU A 146 17.29 -5.19 24.74
C LEU A 146 17.58 -6.67 24.42
N GLY A 147 18.26 -6.97 23.30
CA GLY A 147 18.54 -8.34 22.85
C GLY A 147 17.32 -9.11 22.32
N LEU A 148 16.23 -8.41 21.96
CA LEU A 148 14.92 -9.01 21.56
C LEU A 148 14.62 -8.96 20.07
N GLY A 149 15.47 -8.34 19.27
CA GLY A 149 15.37 -8.26 17.80
C GLY A 149 16.60 -7.55 17.27
N THR A 150 16.93 -7.77 16.01
CA THR A 150 18.17 -7.20 15.48
C THR A 150 17.87 -6.24 14.33
N ILE A 151 18.71 -5.24 14.20
CA ILE A 151 18.75 -4.39 13.01
C ILE A 151 18.95 -5.23 11.74
N ASP A 152 19.55 -6.40 11.88
CA ASP A 152 19.79 -7.34 10.78
C ASP A 152 18.48 -7.95 10.26
N ASP A 153 17.48 -8.21 11.13
CA ASP A 153 16.16 -8.66 10.69
C ASP A 153 15.46 -7.59 9.85
N PHE A 154 15.56 -6.33 10.28
CA PHE A 154 15.06 -5.19 9.52
C PHE A 154 15.76 -5.09 8.15
N ARG A 155 17.08 -5.20 8.13
CA ARG A 155 17.88 -5.15 6.91
C ARG A 155 17.55 -6.32 5.98
N ASN A 156 17.45 -7.54 6.50
CA ASN A 156 17.08 -8.72 5.73
C ASN A 156 15.70 -8.57 5.10
N LYS A 157 14.73 -7.99 5.83
CA LYS A 157 13.40 -7.72 5.31
C LYS A 157 13.43 -6.80 4.09
N TYR A 158 14.15 -5.68 4.16
CA TYR A 158 14.11 -4.64 3.14
C TYR A 158 15.19 -4.76 2.06
N ARG A 159 16.35 -5.39 2.37
CA ARG A 159 17.45 -5.59 1.42
C ARG A 159 17.45 -6.98 0.79
N GLY A 160 16.72 -7.93 1.37
CA GLY A 160 16.61 -9.32 0.87
C GLY A 160 15.48 -9.53 -0.12
N VAL A 161 15.00 -8.49 -0.79
CA VAL A 161 13.90 -8.52 -1.76
C VAL A 161 14.36 -8.20 -3.17
N ASP A 162 13.61 -8.66 -4.16
CA ASP A 162 13.87 -8.34 -5.57
C ASP A 162 13.26 -6.99 -5.98
N VAL A 163 12.19 -6.58 -5.30
CA VAL A 163 11.49 -5.31 -5.54
C VAL A 163 11.04 -4.70 -4.22
N LEU A 164 11.44 -3.47 -3.99
CA LEU A 164 11.00 -2.67 -2.85
C LEU A 164 10.11 -1.51 -3.33
N LEU A 165 8.92 -1.42 -2.78
CA LEU A 165 7.95 -0.35 -3.04
C LEU A 165 7.72 0.43 -1.76
N ILE A 166 8.01 1.73 -1.77
CA ILE A 166 7.81 2.60 -0.60
C ILE A 166 6.85 3.71 -0.96
N ASP A 167 5.68 3.69 -0.31
CA ASP A 167 4.69 4.77 -0.43
C ASP A 167 4.93 5.86 0.62
N ASP A 168 4.45 7.06 0.32
CA ASP A 168 4.54 8.22 1.22
C ASP A 168 5.96 8.46 1.78
N ILE A 169 6.96 8.40 0.92
CA ILE A 169 8.39 8.53 1.29
C ILE A 169 8.71 9.85 2.02
N HIS A 170 7.83 10.85 1.91
CA HIS A 170 8.00 12.12 2.62
C HIS A 170 8.04 11.98 4.17
N PHE A 171 7.47 10.90 4.72
CA PHE A 171 7.57 10.60 6.16
C PHE A 171 8.99 10.29 6.64
N ILE A 172 9.91 9.98 5.74
CA ILE A 172 11.34 9.79 6.05
C ILE A 172 12.09 11.13 6.17
N ALA A 173 11.53 12.20 5.57
CA ALA A 173 12.18 13.51 5.57
C ALA A 173 12.42 14.05 7.00
N GLY A 174 13.61 14.63 7.24
CA GLY A 174 14.00 15.19 8.53
C GLY A 174 14.41 14.17 9.60
N LYS A 175 14.41 12.86 9.28
CA LYS A 175 14.80 11.78 10.19
C LYS A 175 16.14 11.19 9.75
N GLU A 176 17.24 11.81 10.16
CA GLU A 176 18.60 11.50 9.67
C GLU A 176 18.95 10.01 9.67
N GLN A 177 18.74 9.31 10.80
CA GLN A 177 19.02 7.88 10.90
C GLN A 177 18.17 7.03 9.94
N THR A 178 16.90 7.42 9.75
CA THR A 178 16.01 6.73 8.82
C THR A 178 16.42 7.00 7.37
N GLN A 179 16.84 8.22 7.07
CA GLN A 179 17.34 8.58 5.74
C GLN A 179 18.62 7.82 5.41
N GLU A 180 19.55 7.70 6.35
CA GLU A 180 20.79 6.94 6.17
C GLU A 180 20.50 5.45 5.91
N GLU A 181 19.66 4.81 6.72
CA GLU A 181 19.30 3.42 6.56
C GLU A 181 18.51 3.17 5.25
N PHE A 182 17.64 4.11 4.87
CA PHE A 182 16.97 4.08 3.58
C PHE A 182 17.95 4.17 2.42
N PHE A 183 18.91 5.11 2.48
CA PHE A 183 19.94 5.26 1.45
C PHE A 183 20.79 4.00 1.29
N ASN A 184 21.19 3.38 2.42
CA ASN A 184 21.93 2.13 2.41
C ASN A 184 21.11 0.98 1.82
N THR A 185 19.81 0.92 2.11
CA THR A 185 18.89 -0.06 1.54
C THR A 185 18.73 0.15 0.03
N PHE A 186 18.55 1.40 -0.39
CA PHE A 186 18.46 1.79 -1.79
C PHE A 186 19.72 1.37 -2.58
N ASN A 187 20.92 1.68 -2.07
CA ASN A 187 22.17 1.31 -2.72
C ASN A 187 22.41 -0.22 -2.80
N THR A 188 21.80 -0.98 -1.89
CA THR A 188 21.91 -2.46 -1.92
C THR A 188 21.03 -3.06 -3.01
N LEU A 189 19.92 -2.39 -3.37
CA LEU A 189 18.93 -2.88 -4.33
C LEU A 189 19.16 -2.37 -5.78
N LEU A 190 20.06 -1.40 -5.98
CA LEU A 190 20.50 -0.94 -7.30
C LEU A 190 21.46 -1.93 -7.96
#